data_bf4e5eba615a959bb336406959e704ff
#
_entry.id   bf4e5eba615a959bb336406959e704ff
#
_cell.length_a   1.000
_cell.length_b   1.000
_cell.length_c   1.000
_cell.angle_alpha   90.00
_cell.angle_beta   90.00
_cell.angle_gamma   90.00
#
_symmetry.space_group_name_H-M   'P 1'
#
loop_
_entity.id
_entity.type
_entity.pdbx_description
1 polymer ?
#
loop_
_entity_poly.entity_id
_entity_poly.type
_entity_poly.pdbx_seq_one_letter_code
_entity_poly.pdbx_strand_id
1 'polypeptide(L)'
;MNTYVTGSAIRLLREAKGLTQAELARQLLVSAKTVSKWETAKGLPDISLLEPLAAALGVSVLELMQGEPVVNRNRAANLLRSKLYVCPLCGNVLHSTGQAVVSCCGITLPALDIADADDADEKHQLTIERVEDELFVTLHHPMEKSHFISFIAYLTGDKLQLVKLYPEGEASCRFPLRGAGVLYFYCNRHGLMKAPDLRTATRRTPPQKIHLREPDERDREQVMTYREEFLALGSRMDG
;
A
#
# COMPACT_ATOMS: atom_id res chain seq x y z
N MET A 1 -34.84 -1.72 -0.77
CA MET A 1 -34.39 -1.84 0.62
C MET A 1 -35.45 -2.61 1.38
N ASN A 2 -35.08 -3.68 2.10
CA ASN A 2 -36.06 -4.44 2.89
C ASN A 2 -36.17 -3.81 4.29
N THR A 3 -37.24 -3.06 4.56
CA THR A 3 -37.49 -2.38 5.84
C THR A 3 -37.45 -3.29 7.06
N TYR A 4 -37.81 -4.55 6.89
CA TYR A 4 -37.82 -5.54 7.96
C TYR A 4 -36.39 -5.90 8.41
N VAL A 5 -35.48 -6.09 7.47
CA VAL A 5 -34.08 -6.43 7.75
C VAL A 5 -33.40 -5.30 8.53
N THR A 6 -33.58 -4.07 8.08
CA THR A 6 -32.98 -2.89 8.73
C THR A 6 -33.53 -2.68 10.16
N GLY A 7 -34.82 -2.88 10.39
CA GLY A 7 -35.44 -2.71 11.71
C GLY A 7 -34.96 -3.74 12.75
N SER A 8 -34.90 -5.01 12.35
CA SER A 8 -34.35 -6.08 13.19
C SER A 8 -32.87 -5.89 13.51
N ALA A 9 -32.08 -5.40 12.55
CA ALA A 9 -30.66 -5.09 12.75
C ALA A 9 -30.46 -3.95 13.78
N ILE A 10 -31.22 -2.86 13.67
CA ILE A 10 -31.16 -1.75 14.63
C ILE A 10 -31.42 -2.27 16.05
N ARG A 11 -32.44 -3.08 16.22
CA ARG A 11 -32.78 -3.66 17.51
C ARG A 11 -31.66 -4.54 18.04
N LEU A 12 -31.16 -5.49 17.24
CA LEU A 12 -30.13 -6.44 17.65
C LEU A 12 -28.82 -5.71 18.02
N LEU A 13 -28.42 -4.73 17.24
CA LEU A 13 -27.21 -3.94 17.50
C LEU A 13 -27.35 -3.07 18.75
N ARG A 14 -28.54 -2.47 18.99
CA ARG A 14 -28.83 -1.71 20.21
C ARG A 14 -28.75 -2.60 21.44
N GLU A 15 -29.42 -3.76 21.40
CA GLU A 15 -29.42 -4.74 22.51
C GLU A 15 -28.00 -5.28 22.77
N ALA A 16 -27.21 -5.55 21.74
CA ALA A 16 -25.82 -5.96 21.88
C ALA A 16 -24.96 -4.91 22.59
N LYS A 17 -25.29 -3.61 22.45
CA LYS A 17 -24.65 -2.50 23.18
C LYS A 17 -25.25 -2.24 24.55
N GLY A 18 -26.25 -2.99 24.95
CA GLY A 18 -26.94 -2.79 26.23
C GLY A 18 -27.76 -1.49 26.34
N LEU A 19 -28.06 -0.85 25.19
CA LEU A 19 -28.80 0.41 25.15
C LEU A 19 -30.31 0.16 25.17
N THR A 20 -31.03 0.99 25.91
CA THR A 20 -32.50 1.07 25.82
C THR A 20 -32.90 1.89 24.59
N GLN A 21 -34.14 1.73 24.11
CA GLN A 21 -34.69 2.58 23.04
C GLN A 21 -34.64 4.08 23.39
N ALA A 22 -34.83 4.42 24.66
CA ALA A 22 -34.78 5.80 25.14
C ALA A 22 -33.37 6.37 25.13
N GLU A 23 -32.36 5.59 25.45
CA GLU A 23 -30.96 6.00 25.42
C GLU A 23 -30.46 6.20 23.98
N LEU A 24 -30.76 5.28 23.07
CA LEU A 24 -30.44 5.45 21.64
C LEU A 24 -31.17 6.68 21.08
N ALA A 25 -32.45 6.86 21.42
CA ALA A 25 -33.22 8.02 20.96
C ALA A 25 -32.61 9.35 21.43
N ARG A 26 -32.11 9.40 22.67
CA ARG A 26 -31.46 10.58 23.25
C ARG A 26 -30.16 10.92 22.50
N GLN A 27 -29.35 9.91 22.15
CA GLN A 27 -28.12 10.10 21.38
C GLN A 27 -28.38 10.65 19.96
N LEU A 28 -29.52 10.27 19.38
CA LEU A 28 -29.93 10.67 18.03
C LEU A 28 -30.82 11.91 17.99
N LEU A 29 -31.14 12.50 19.15
CA LEU A 29 -32.06 13.62 19.30
C LEU A 29 -33.45 13.35 18.70
N VAL A 30 -33.96 12.12 18.84
CA VAL A 30 -35.28 11.69 18.38
C VAL A 30 -36.11 11.16 19.55
N SER A 31 -37.39 10.84 19.34
CA SER A 31 -38.22 10.22 20.36
C SER A 31 -38.00 8.69 20.46
N ALA A 32 -38.14 8.12 21.65
CA ALA A 32 -38.12 6.66 21.83
C ALA A 32 -39.17 5.95 20.96
N LYS A 33 -40.31 6.60 20.71
CA LYS A 33 -41.36 6.11 19.82
C LYS A 33 -40.87 6.03 18.36
N THR A 34 -39.96 6.92 17.93
CA THR A 34 -39.32 6.89 16.61
C THR A 34 -38.44 5.68 16.48
N VAL A 35 -37.56 5.43 17.46
CA VAL A 35 -36.70 4.23 17.49
C VAL A 35 -37.53 2.95 17.46
N SER A 36 -38.59 2.89 18.28
CA SER A 36 -39.52 1.75 18.29
C SER A 36 -40.19 1.50 16.92
N LYS A 37 -40.55 2.56 16.21
CA LYS A 37 -41.09 2.41 14.83
C LYS A 37 -40.06 1.83 13.86
N TRP A 38 -38.81 2.24 13.96
CA TRP A 38 -37.73 1.66 13.12
C TRP A 38 -37.53 0.17 13.42
N GLU A 39 -37.39 -0.19 14.70
CA GLU A 39 -37.18 -1.58 15.13
C GLU A 39 -38.34 -2.51 14.80
N THR A 40 -39.54 -1.98 14.68
CA THR A 40 -40.75 -2.75 14.30
C THR A 40 -41.07 -2.65 12.81
N ALA A 41 -40.18 -2.13 12.00
CA ALA A 41 -40.35 -1.93 10.56
C ALA A 41 -41.58 -1.07 10.14
N LYS A 42 -42.09 -0.26 11.08
CA LYS A 42 -43.18 0.69 10.83
C LYS A 42 -42.73 2.04 10.32
N GLY A 43 -41.45 2.17 10.05
CA GLY A 43 -40.78 3.33 9.46
C GLY A 43 -39.30 3.07 9.30
N LEU A 44 -38.62 3.92 8.53
CA LEU A 44 -37.17 3.90 8.33
C LEU A 44 -36.55 5.15 8.96
N PRO A 45 -35.29 5.09 9.40
CA PRO A 45 -34.52 6.29 9.70
C PRO A 45 -34.41 7.19 8.46
N ASP A 46 -34.47 8.50 8.69
CA ASP A 46 -34.14 9.48 7.65
C ASP A 46 -32.68 9.29 7.23
N ILE A 47 -32.39 9.62 5.97
CA ILE A 47 -31.02 9.47 5.41
C ILE A 47 -29.99 10.26 6.20
N SER A 48 -30.38 11.42 6.74
CA SER A 48 -29.54 12.27 7.59
C SER A 48 -29.19 11.64 8.93
N LEU A 49 -29.99 10.67 9.38
CA LEU A 49 -29.79 9.95 10.64
C LEU A 49 -29.01 8.64 10.48
N LEU A 50 -28.75 8.17 9.26
CA LEU A 50 -28.06 6.89 9.04
C LEU A 50 -26.65 6.89 9.60
N GLU A 51 -25.88 7.94 9.37
CA GLU A 51 -24.52 8.06 9.89
C GLU A 51 -24.46 8.19 11.42
N PRO A 52 -25.22 9.09 12.07
CA PRO A 52 -25.30 9.15 13.52
C PRO A 52 -25.79 7.84 14.15
N LEU A 53 -26.75 7.16 13.54
CA LEU A 53 -27.29 5.88 14.00
C LEU A 53 -26.22 4.77 13.91
N ALA A 54 -25.52 4.66 12.81
CA ALA A 54 -24.44 3.71 12.60
C ALA A 54 -23.29 3.96 13.62
N ALA A 55 -22.91 5.21 13.83
CA ALA A 55 -21.92 5.61 14.84
C ALA A 55 -22.37 5.24 16.27
N ALA A 56 -23.63 5.54 16.63
CA ALA A 56 -24.20 5.19 17.94
C ALA A 56 -24.21 3.68 18.17
N LEU A 57 -24.49 2.90 17.11
CA LEU A 57 -24.50 1.43 17.16
C LEU A 57 -23.10 0.81 16.97
N GLY A 58 -22.08 1.60 16.57
CA GLY A 58 -20.69 1.15 16.37
C GLY A 58 -20.50 0.25 15.17
N VAL A 59 -21.24 0.50 14.11
CA VAL A 59 -21.20 -0.20 12.83
C VAL A 59 -21.06 0.79 11.70
N SER A 60 -20.74 0.32 10.51
CA SER A 60 -20.81 1.15 9.30
C SER A 60 -22.27 1.31 8.83
N VAL A 61 -22.55 2.38 8.06
CA VAL A 61 -23.85 2.57 7.42
C VAL A 61 -24.19 1.36 6.52
N LEU A 62 -23.19 0.78 5.86
CA LEU A 62 -23.39 -0.39 5.00
C LEU A 62 -23.86 -1.62 5.78
N GLU A 63 -23.23 -1.91 6.94
CA GLU A 63 -23.65 -3.01 7.84
C GLU A 63 -25.09 -2.81 8.35
N LEU A 64 -25.41 -1.57 8.75
CA LEU A 64 -26.75 -1.21 9.18
C LEU A 64 -27.80 -1.45 8.07
N MET A 65 -27.44 -1.16 6.81
CA MET A 65 -28.31 -1.34 5.66
C MET A 65 -28.42 -2.79 5.20
N GLN A 66 -27.37 -3.59 5.35
CA GLN A 66 -27.35 -5.01 5.04
C GLN A 66 -28.09 -5.86 6.08
N GLY A 67 -28.24 -5.34 7.29
CA GLY A 67 -28.95 -6.00 8.37
C GLY A 67 -28.18 -7.13 9.06
N GLU A 68 -26.94 -7.35 8.70
CA GLU A 68 -26.05 -8.33 9.32
C GLU A 68 -24.83 -7.66 9.93
N PRO A 69 -24.57 -7.83 11.24
CA PRO A 69 -23.32 -7.39 11.82
C PRO A 69 -22.18 -8.20 11.18
N VAL A 70 -21.15 -7.49 10.71
CA VAL A 70 -19.96 -8.14 10.19
C VAL A 70 -19.21 -8.79 11.34
N VAL A 71 -19.40 -10.09 11.49
CA VAL A 71 -18.63 -10.87 12.46
C VAL A 71 -17.22 -11.06 11.90
N ASN A 72 -16.23 -10.56 12.62
CA ASN A 72 -14.84 -10.86 12.31
C ASN A 72 -14.56 -12.34 12.52
N ARG A 73 -14.65 -13.13 11.44
CA ARG A 73 -14.38 -14.56 11.46
C ARG A 73 -12.88 -14.88 11.35
N ASN A 74 -12.02 -13.88 11.51
CA ASN A 74 -10.56 -14.01 11.44
C ASN A 74 -10.10 -14.85 10.24
N ARG A 75 -10.60 -14.52 9.04
CA ARG A 75 -10.18 -15.20 7.82
C ARG A 75 -8.76 -14.78 7.48
N ALA A 76 -7.84 -15.72 7.49
CA ALA A 76 -6.49 -15.49 7.01
C ALA A 76 -6.52 -15.11 5.52
N ALA A 77 -5.99 -13.94 5.19
CA ALA A 77 -5.79 -13.51 3.81
C ALA A 77 -4.30 -13.65 3.45
N ASN A 78 -4.02 -14.17 2.26
CA ASN A 78 -2.67 -14.23 1.73
C ASN A 78 -2.30 -12.85 1.16
N LEU A 79 -1.16 -12.29 1.57
CA LEU A 79 -0.67 -11.00 1.09
C LEU A 79 -0.49 -10.93 -0.43
N LEU A 80 -0.22 -12.04 -1.09
CA LEU A 80 -0.15 -12.11 -2.56
C LEU A 80 -1.48 -11.74 -3.25
N ARG A 81 -2.60 -11.72 -2.52
CA ARG A 81 -3.92 -11.26 -3.00
C ARG A 81 -4.18 -9.79 -2.67
N SER A 82 -3.22 -9.09 -2.11
CA SER A 82 -3.35 -7.68 -1.76
C SER A 82 -3.75 -6.83 -2.96
N LYS A 83 -4.55 -5.81 -2.66
CA LYS A 83 -4.94 -4.77 -3.60
C LYS A 83 -4.23 -3.48 -3.24
N LEU A 84 -3.76 -2.77 -4.23
CA LEU A 84 -3.13 -1.46 -4.10
C LEU A 84 -4.07 -0.38 -4.62
N TYR A 85 -4.03 0.78 -3.99
CA TYR A 85 -4.85 1.95 -4.32
C TYR A 85 -3.96 3.18 -4.30
N VAL A 86 -4.17 4.09 -5.23
CA VAL A 86 -3.49 5.40 -5.25
C VAL A 86 -4.54 6.49 -5.34
N CYS A 87 -4.46 7.47 -4.45
CA CYS A 87 -5.34 8.63 -4.50
C CYS A 87 -4.85 9.61 -5.58
N PRO A 88 -5.67 9.93 -6.59
CA PRO A 88 -5.26 10.85 -7.65
C PRO A 88 -5.12 12.29 -7.17
N LEU A 89 -5.70 12.66 -6.01
CA LEU A 89 -5.67 14.03 -5.49
C LEU A 89 -4.42 14.29 -4.62
N CYS A 90 -4.03 13.34 -3.76
CA CYS A 90 -2.93 13.56 -2.82
C CYS A 90 -1.74 12.59 -3.00
N GLY A 91 -1.84 11.63 -3.93
CA GLY A 91 -0.79 10.63 -4.17
C GLY A 91 -0.62 9.61 -3.04
N ASN A 92 -1.57 9.53 -2.09
CA ASN A 92 -1.53 8.57 -1.00
C ASN A 92 -1.62 7.14 -1.56
N VAL A 93 -0.75 6.25 -1.06
CA VAL A 93 -0.70 4.84 -1.45
C VAL A 93 -1.28 4.04 -0.30
N LEU A 94 -2.30 3.25 -0.59
CA LEU A 94 -3.00 2.41 0.37
C LEU A 94 -2.98 0.95 -0.10
N HIS A 95 -3.05 0.01 0.82
CA HIS A 95 -3.17 -1.39 0.48
C HIS A 95 -4.21 -2.09 1.36
N SER A 96 -4.80 -3.15 0.83
CA SER A 96 -5.65 -4.07 1.58
C SER A 96 -5.27 -5.51 1.28
N THR A 97 -5.37 -6.39 2.29
CA THR A 97 -5.07 -7.83 2.13
C THR A 97 -6.22 -8.60 1.47
N GLY A 98 -7.29 -7.91 1.11
CA GLY A 98 -8.47 -8.49 0.47
C GLY A 98 -9.30 -7.41 -0.19
N GLN A 99 -10.54 -7.74 -0.54
CA GLN A 99 -11.46 -6.78 -1.12
C GLN A 99 -11.92 -5.78 -0.04
N ALA A 100 -11.74 -4.49 -0.29
CA ALA A 100 -12.09 -3.42 0.62
C ALA A 100 -12.68 -2.23 -0.15
N VAL A 101 -13.52 -1.45 0.53
CA VAL A 101 -13.92 -0.12 0.09
C VAL A 101 -12.98 0.87 0.75
N VAL A 102 -12.17 1.53 -0.05
CA VAL A 102 -11.12 2.46 0.40
C VAL A 102 -11.49 3.85 -0.05
N SER A 103 -11.45 4.81 0.86
CA SER A 103 -11.71 6.24 0.55
C SER A 103 -10.52 7.10 0.95
N CYS A 104 -10.21 8.10 0.14
CA CYS A 104 -9.19 9.11 0.42
C CYS A 104 -9.61 10.43 -0.23
N CYS A 105 -9.37 11.56 0.46
CA CYS A 105 -9.73 12.90 -0.02
C CYS A 105 -11.20 13.05 -0.48
N GLY A 106 -12.12 12.35 0.19
CA GLY A 106 -13.55 12.41 -0.12
C GLY A 106 -14.02 11.59 -1.32
N ILE A 107 -13.13 10.82 -1.96
CA ILE A 107 -13.46 9.93 -3.08
C ILE A 107 -13.22 8.47 -2.72
N THR A 108 -14.05 7.59 -3.26
CA THR A 108 -13.84 6.13 -3.18
C THR A 108 -12.83 5.72 -4.23
N LEU A 109 -11.78 5.03 -3.81
CA LEU A 109 -10.68 4.60 -4.67
C LEU A 109 -10.99 3.21 -5.24
N PRO A 110 -10.95 3.02 -6.56
CA PRO A 110 -10.90 1.68 -7.15
C PRO A 110 -9.54 1.03 -6.86
N ALA A 111 -9.53 -0.30 -6.73
CA ALA A 111 -8.28 -1.03 -6.73
C ALA A 111 -7.57 -0.83 -8.08
N LEU A 112 -6.25 -0.71 -8.05
CA LEU A 112 -5.47 -0.59 -9.27
C LEU A 112 -5.53 -1.90 -10.08
N ASP A 113 -5.79 -1.77 -11.36
CA ASP A 113 -5.62 -2.86 -12.32
C ASP A 113 -4.13 -3.10 -12.54
N ILE A 114 -3.76 -4.36 -12.71
CA ILE A 114 -2.38 -4.79 -12.87
C ILE A 114 -2.16 -5.14 -14.34
N ALA A 115 -1.23 -4.44 -14.98
CA ALA A 115 -0.71 -4.79 -16.30
C ALA A 115 0.57 -5.62 -16.18
N ASP A 116 0.82 -6.53 -17.10
CA ASP A 116 2.09 -7.24 -17.15
C ASP A 116 3.17 -6.33 -17.76
N ALA A 117 4.36 -6.36 -17.19
CA ALA A 117 5.47 -5.51 -17.63
C ALA A 117 6.08 -5.96 -18.98
N ASP A 118 5.73 -7.15 -19.45
CA ASP A 118 6.13 -7.64 -20.78
C ASP A 118 5.48 -6.82 -21.93
N ASP A 119 4.33 -6.17 -21.64
CA ASP A 119 3.67 -5.23 -22.55
C ASP A 119 4.16 -3.78 -22.36
N ALA A 120 5.13 -3.57 -21.47
CA ALA A 120 5.65 -2.24 -21.18
C ALA A 120 6.57 -1.78 -22.32
N ASP A 121 6.41 -0.51 -22.66
CA ASP A 121 7.24 0.17 -23.64
C ASP A 121 8.72 0.24 -23.14
N GLU A 122 9.68 0.57 -24.04
CA GLU A 122 11.11 0.68 -23.74
C GLU A 122 11.44 1.57 -22.52
N LYS A 123 10.54 2.50 -22.18
CA LYS A 123 10.67 3.42 -21.04
C LYS A 123 10.32 2.82 -19.69
N HIS A 124 9.88 1.56 -19.64
CA HIS A 124 9.52 0.86 -18.41
C HIS A 124 10.31 -0.44 -18.25
N GLN A 125 11.46 -0.54 -18.90
CA GLN A 125 12.32 -1.71 -18.78
C GLN A 125 12.83 -1.85 -17.35
N LEU A 126 12.55 -3.02 -16.78
CA LEU A 126 12.93 -3.39 -15.43
C LEU A 126 14.17 -4.28 -15.48
N THR A 127 15.19 -3.90 -14.74
CA THR A 127 16.36 -4.74 -14.49
C THR A 127 16.35 -5.19 -13.03
N ILE A 128 16.50 -6.49 -12.82
CA ILE A 128 16.54 -7.07 -11.48
C ILE A 128 17.84 -7.83 -11.35
N GLU A 129 18.66 -7.43 -10.41
CA GLU A 129 19.91 -8.08 -10.06
C GLU A 129 19.85 -8.62 -8.64
N ARG A 130 20.34 -9.84 -8.45
CA ARG A 130 20.52 -10.38 -7.12
C ARG A 130 21.93 -10.08 -6.64
N VAL A 131 22.02 -9.25 -5.60
CA VAL A 131 23.27 -8.92 -4.92
C VAL A 131 23.21 -9.51 -3.52
N GLU A 132 23.97 -10.58 -3.28
CA GLU A 132 23.94 -11.34 -2.01
C GLU A 132 22.52 -11.79 -1.64
N ASP A 133 21.98 -11.25 -0.55
CA ASP A 133 20.63 -11.55 -0.03
C ASP A 133 19.62 -10.43 -0.35
N GLU A 134 19.93 -9.59 -1.31
CA GLU A 134 19.07 -8.49 -1.75
C GLU A 134 18.74 -8.59 -3.24
N LEU A 135 17.57 -8.05 -3.59
CA LEU A 135 17.19 -7.72 -4.96
C LEU A 135 17.49 -6.25 -5.20
N PHE A 136 18.38 -5.95 -6.12
CA PHE A 136 18.57 -4.61 -6.64
C PHE A 136 17.69 -4.46 -7.87
N VAL A 137 16.77 -3.50 -7.81
CA VAL A 137 15.75 -3.25 -8.82
C VAL A 137 16.01 -1.87 -9.43
N THR A 138 16.15 -1.81 -10.73
CA THR A 138 16.34 -0.57 -11.48
C THR A 138 15.33 -0.53 -12.61
N LEU A 139 14.64 0.61 -12.77
CA LEU A 139 13.80 0.87 -13.93
C LEU A 139 14.46 1.93 -14.82
N HIS A 140 14.49 1.65 -16.12
CA HIS A 140 14.89 2.65 -17.10
C HIS A 140 13.69 3.56 -17.36
N HIS A 141 13.64 4.72 -16.66
CA HIS A 141 12.50 5.62 -16.70
C HIS A 141 12.97 7.09 -16.63
N PRO A 142 12.35 8.04 -17.35
CA PRO A 142 12.79 9.44 -17.39
C PRO A 142 12.68 10.17 -16.05
N MET A 143 11.83 9.71 -15.13
CA MET A 143 11.62 10.28 -13.79
C MET A 143 11.36 11.79 -13.78
N GLU A 144 10.64 12.30 -14.79
CA GLU A 144 10.24 13.70 -14.87
C GLU A 144 9.09 14.02 -13.90
N LYS A 145 8.91 15.29 -13.51
CA LYS A 145 7.80 15.72 -12.62
C LYS A 145 6.42 15.31 -13.14
N SER A 146 6.24 15.29 -14.45
CA SER A 146 4.99 14.92 -15.11
C SER A 146 4.86 13.41 -15.38
N HIS A 147 5.97 12.65 -15.33
CA HIS A 147 6.02 11.23 -15.67
C HIS A 147 7.13 10.53 -14.88
N PHE A 148 6.75 9.80 -13.83
CA PHE A 148 7.69 9.14 -12.91
C PHE A 148 7.13 7.87 -12.30
N ILE A 149 8.03 7.00 -11.85
CA ILE A 149 7.68 5.85 -11.02
C ILE A 149 7.46 6.34 -9.59
N SER A 150 6.25 6.17 -9.10
CA SER A 150 5.85 6.67 -7.79
C SER A 150 6.25 5.75 -6.64
N PHE A 151 6.24 4.44 -6.89
CA PHE A 151 6.70 3.44 -5.92
C PHE A 151 7.05 2.13 -6.60
N ILE A 152 7.87 1.34 -5.90
CA ILE A 152 8.12 -0.07 -6.18
C ILE A 152 7.72 -0.87 -4.95
N ALA A 153 7.02 -1.99 -5.14
CA ALA A 153 6.55 -2.84 -4.06
C ALA A 153 6.93 -4.29 -4.28
N TYR A 154 7.48 -4.92 -3.25
CA TYR A 154 7.80 -6.34 -3.23
C TYR A 154 6.88 -7.06 -2.26
N LEU A 155 6.06 -7.99 -2.77
CA LEU A 155 5.11 -8.77 -2.00
C LEU A 155 5.58 -10.22 -1.91
N THR A 156 5.66 -10.70 -0.67
CA THR A 156 5.76 -12.15 -0.36
C THR A 156 4.46 -12.64 0.26
N GLY A 157 4.38 -13.90 0.63
CA GLY A 157 3.18 -14.45 1.29
C GLY A 157 2.87 -13.80 2.64
N ASP A 158 3.87 -13.25 3.32
CA ASP A 158 3.83 -12.72 4.69
C ASP A 158 4.27 -11.25 4.82
N LYS A 159 4.84 -10.64 3.78
CA LYS A 159 5.39 -9.27 3.83
C LYS A 159 5.05 -8.46 2.60
N LEU A 160 4.78 -7.18 2.84
CA LEU A 160 4.75 -6.12 1.84
C LEU A 160 5.88 -5.14 2.15
N GLN A 161 6.78 -4.94 1.22
CA GLN A 161 7.82 -3.92 1.28
C GLN A 161 7.53 -2.91 0.16
N LEU A 162 7.43 -1.63 0.48
CA LEU A 162 7.11 -0.57 -0.46
C LEU A 162 8.14 0.55 -0.32
N VAL A 163 8.77 0.90 -1.44
CA VAL A 163 9.69 2.01 -1.53
C VAL A 163 9.05 3.10 -2.37
N LYS A 164 8.83 4.26 -1.76
CA LYS A 164 8.32 5.45 -2.44
C LYS A 164 9.45 6.11 -3.21
N LEU A 165 9.18 6.44 -4.49
CA LEU A 165 10.11 7.18 -5.35
C LEU A 165 9.52 8.55 -5.69
N TYR A 166 10.39 9.45 -6.08
CA TYR A 166 10.05 10.84 -6.37
C TYR A 166 10.62 11.24 -7.73
N PRO A 167 10.00 12.22 -8.42
CA PRO A 167 10.54 12.75 -9.66
C PRO A 167 11.93 13.34 -9.45
N GLU A 168 12.72 13.37 -10.52
CA GLU A 168 14.12 13.86 -10.55
C GLU A 168 15.10 13.01 -9.72
N GLY A 169 14.65 11.89 -9.14
CA GLY A 169 15.48 10.88 -8.47
C GLY A 169 15.72 9.66 -9.34
N GLU A 170 16.54 8.74 -8.86
CA GLU A 170 16.75 7.47 -9.52
C GLU A 170 15.56 6.52 -9.33
N ALA A 171 15.18 5.81 -10.41
CA ALA A 171 14.17 4.77 -10.35
C ALA A 171 14.79 3.43 -9.92
N SER A 172 15.41 3.40 -8.75
CA SER A 172 16.09 2.22 -8.20
C SER A 172 15.78 2.01 -6.74
N CYS A 173 15.81 0.75 -6.29
CA CYS A 173 15.68 0.41 -4.87
C CYS A 173 16.23 -1.00 -4.58
N ARG A 174 16.36 -1.32 -3.30
CA ARG A 174 16.79 -2.64 -2.82
C ARG A 174 15.73 -3.25 -1.91
N PHE A 175 15.55 -4.55 -2.05
CA PHE A 175 14.68 -5.34 -1.19
C PHE A 175 15.44 -6.53 -0.62
N PRO A 176 15.39 -6.77 0.70
CA PRO A 176 15.89 -8.02 1.27
C PRO A 176 15.14 -9.21 0.66
N LEU A 177 15.90 -10.16 0.09
CA LEU A 177 15.33 -11.35 -0.53
C LEU A 177 14.94 -12.36 0.56
N ARG A 178 13.65 -12.46 0.83
CA ARG A 178 13.09 -13.40 1.81
C ARG A 178 11.95 -14.20 1.19
N GLY A 179 12.32 -15.27 0.48
CA GLY A 179 11.34 -16.17 -0.14
C GLY A 179 10.88 -15.75 -1.53
N ALA A 180 9.90 -16.48 -2.05
CA ALA A 180 9.29 -16.18 -3.34
C ALA A 180 8.29 -15.02 -3.20
N GLY A 181 8.40 -14.04 -4.05
CA GLY A 181 7.53 -12.87 -4.06
C GLY A 181 7.25 -12.36 -5.45
N VAL A 182 6.40 -11.35 -5.53
CA VAL A 182 6.03 -10.64 -6.75
C VAL A 182 6.42 -9.18 -6.59
N LEU A 183 7.00 -8.62 -7.64
CA LEU A 183 7.41 -7.24 -7.66
C LEU A 183 6.44 -6.45 -8.53
N TYR A 184 6.00 -5.31 -8.00
CA TYR A 184 5.14 -4.36 -8.69
C TYR A 184 5.81 -2.99 -8.72
N PHE A 185 5.53 -2.20 -9.75
CA PHE A 185 5.89 -0.80 -9.81
C PHE A 185 4.75 0.03 -10.39
N TYR A 186 4.63 1.25 -9.91
CA TYR A 186 3.55 2.14 -10.30
C TYR A 186 4.08 3.40 -10.98
N CYS A 187 3.73 3.57 -12.25
CA CYS A 187 3.93 4.78 -13.01
C CYS A 187 2.70 5.68 -12.90
N ASN A 188 2.89 6.97 -12.63
CA ASN A 188 1.79 7.92 -12.49
C ASN A 188 0.95 8.12 -13.77
N ARG A 189 1.48 7.72 -14.95
CA ARG A 189 0.77 7.78 -16.24
C ARG A 189 0.23 6.43 -16.71
N HIS A 190 0.96 5.35 -16.44
CA HIS A 190 0.68 4.04 -17.04
C HIS A 190 0.10 3.03 -16.03
N GLY A 191 -0.03 3.44 -14.76
CA GLY A 191 -0.66 2.61 -13.73
C GLY A 191 0.29 1.59 -13.09
N LEU A 192 -0.30 0.53 -12.54
CA LEU A 192 0.40 -0.52 -11.80
C LEU A 192 0.81 -1.64 -12.75
N MET A 193 2.10 -1.96 -12.76
CA MET A 193 2.68 -3.02 -13.57
C MET A 193 3.29 -4.09 -12.68
N LYS A 194 3.21 -5.33 -13.13
CA LYS A 194 3.80 -6.48 -12.48
C LYS A 194 5.08 -6.87 -13.23
N ALA A 195 6.18 -6.99 -12.50
CA ALA A 195 7.43 -7.46 -13.06
C ALA A 195 7.34 -8.94 -13.53
N PRO A 196 8.17 -9.34 -14.50
CA PRO A 196 8.34 -10.74 -14.89
C PRO A 196 8.67 -11.64 -13.68
N ASP A 197 8.50 -12.96 -13.84
CA ASP A 197 8.81 -13.90 -12.75
C ASP A 197 10.26 -13.75 -12.28
N LEU A 198 10.43 -13.41 -11.02
CA LEU A 198 11.76 -13.22 -10.39
C LEU A 198 12.69 -14.45 -10.55
N ARG A 199 12.13 -15.64 -10.74
CA ARG A 199 12.90 -16.86 -10.99
C ARG A 199 13.58 -16.86 -12.35
N THR A 200 13.02 -16.18 -13.33
CA THR A 200 13.59 -16.04 -14.66
C THR A 200 14.56 -14.84 -14.76
N ALA A 201 14.27 -13.78 -13.98
CA ALA A 201 15.04 -12.55 -13.96
C ALA A 201 16.35 -12.63 -13.16
N THR A 202 16.40 -13.48 -12.14
CA THR A 202 17.59 -13.64 -11.27
C THR A 202 18.63 -14.59 -11.92
N ARG A 203 19.20 -14.24 -13.05
CA ARG A 203 20.50 -14.83 -13.42
C ARG A 203 21.51 -14.34 -12.39
N ARG A 204 22.07 -15.28 -11.61
CA ARG A 204 23.28 -15.02 -10.82
C ARG A 204 24.33 -14.49 -11.79
N THR A 205 24.64 -13.21 -11.72
CA THR A 205 25.91 -12.73 -12.24
C THR A 205 26.96 -13.46 -11.42
N PRO A 206 27.77 -14.36 -11.98
CA PRO A 206 28.82 -14.98 -11.21
C PRO A 206 29.66 -13.85 -10.63
N PRO A 207 30.12 -13.97 -9.37
CA PRO A 207 30.97 -12.95 -8.78
C PRO A 207 32.12 -12.73 -9.78
N GLN A 208 32.26 -11.49 -10.25
CA GLN A 208 33.41 -11.15 -11.06
C GLN A 208 34.63 -11.56 -10.25
N LYS A 209 35.40 -12.52 -10.78
CA LYS A 209 36.67 -12.85 -10.19
C LYS A 209 37.53 -11.60 -10.27
N ILE A 210 37.58 -10.89 -9.14
CA ILE A 210 38.50 -9.78 -8.99
C ILE A 210 39.88 -10.44 -9.01
N HIS A 211 40.57 -10.36 -10.10
CA HIS A 211 41.97 -10.72 -10.18
C HIS A 211 42.76 -9.62 -9.50
N LEU A 212 42.98 -9.81 -8.21
CA LEU A 212 43.93 -8.99 -7.48
C LEU A 212 45.30 -9.35 -8.04
N ARG A 213 45.85 -8.44 -8.83
CA ARG A 213 47.28 -8.49 -9.20
C ARG A 213 48.13 -8.02 -8.03
N GLU A 214 49.31 -8.52 -7.88
CA GLU A 214 50.24 -7.98 -6.89
C GLU A 214 50.49 -6.48 -7.20
N PRO A 215 50.46 -5.60 -6.17
CA PRO A 215 50.66 -4.17 -6.36
C PRO A 215 52.06 -3.91 -6.94
N ASP A 216 52.11 -3.17 -8.01
CA ASP A 216 53.37 -2.72 -8.62
C ASP A 216 53.80 -1.33 -8.07
N GLU A 217 54.96 -0.83 -8.55
CA GLU A 217 55.45 0.47 -8.07
C GLU A 217 54.55 1.65 -8.39
N ARG A 218 53.74 1.56 -9.49
CA ARG A 218 52.76 2.61 -9.85
C ARG A 218 51.60 2.67 -8.86
N ASP A 219 51.16 1.52 -8.36
CA ASP A 219 50.11 1.48 -7.33
C ASP A 219 50.59 2.10 -6.01
N ARG A 220 51.90 1.92 -5.71
CA ARG A 220 52.52 2.57 -4.52
C ARG A 220 52.56 4.10 -4.68
N GLU A 221 52.91 4.60 -5.84
CA GLU A 221 52.92 6.04 -6.13
C GLU A 221 51.54 6.63 -6.03
N GLN A 222 50.49 5.95 -6.61
CA GLN A 222 49.10 6.40 -6.49
C GLN A 222 48.61 6.44 -5.05
N VAL A 223 48.91 5.42 -4.25
CA VAL A 223 48.55 5.39 -2.82
C VAL A 223 49.25 6.49 -2.04
N MET A 224 50.50 6.77 -2.32
CA MET A 224 51.28 7.86 -1.64
C MET A 224 50.72 9.23 -2.01
N THR A 225 50.40 9.47 -3.29
CA THR A 225 49.76 10.71 -3.78
C THR A 225 48.40 10.92 -3.09
N TYR A 226 47.58 9.87 -3.06
CA TYR A 226 46.29 9.95 -2.36
C TYR A 226 46.39 10.22 -0.86
N ARG A 227 47.39 9.67 -0.22
CA ARG A 227 47.70 9.92 1.22
C ARG A 227 48.13 11.35 1.45
N GLU A 228 48.96 11.92 0.57
CA GLU A 228 49.41 13.32 0.65
C GLU A 228 48.27 14.30 0.44
N GLU A 229 47.42 14.04 -0.55
CA GLU A 229 46.15 14.82 -0.78
C GLU A 229 45.22 14.78 0.40
N PHE A 230 45.04 13.60 1.02
CA PHE A 230 44.18 13.43 2.19
C PHE A 230 44.73 14.16 3.42
N LEU A 231 46.03 14.13 3.63
CA LEU A 231 46.70 14.87 4.72
C LEU A 231 46.63 16.38 4.49
N ALA A 232 46.74 16.83 3.23
CA ALA A 232 46.63 18.25 2.86
C ALA A 232 45.19 18.79 3.03
N LEU A 233 44.17 17.95 2.84
CA LEU A 233 42.76 18.28 3.09
C LEU A 233 42.46 18.34 4.59
N GLY A 234 43.01 17.44 5.41
CA GLY A 234 42.86 17.41 6.86
C GLY A 234 43.46 18.65 7.54
N SER A 235 44.61 19.17 7.07
CA SER A 235 45.23 20.36 7.59
C SER A 235 44.52 21.68 7.27
N ARG A 236 43.55 21.69 6.39
CA ARG A 236 42.71 22.87 6.05
C ARG A 236 41.42 22.99 6.88
N MET A 237 41.10 21.99 7.68
CA MET A 237 39.88 22.01 8.50
C MET A 237 40.14 22.44 9.96
N ASP A 238 41.42 22.64 10.37
CA ASP A 238 41.83 23.07 11.71
C ASP A 238 42.31 24.53 11.77
N GLY A 239 41.86 25.36 10.84
CA GLY A 239 42.20 26.78 10.74
C GLY A 239 40.98 27.71 10.83
#